data_ce1b6527bf16bd2b0abe0dba7bcf3890
#
_entry.id   ce1b6527bf16bd2b0abe0dba7bcf3890
#
_cell.length_a   1.000
_cell.length_b   1.000
_cell.length_c   1.000
_cell.angle_alpha   90.00
_cell.angle_beta   90.00
_cell.angle_gamma   90.00
#
_symmetry.space_group_name_H-M   'P 1'
#
loop_
_entity.id
_entity.type
_entity.pdbx_description
1 polymer ?
#
loop_
_entity_poly.entity_id
_entity_poly.type
_entity_poly.pdbx_seq_one_letter_code
_entity_poly.pdbx_strand_id
1 'polypeptide(L)'
;MMQHHLRYLANCSLLFTEHPLLERPRAAKQAGFDAIELWWPWPDQPVPADHEVEALVTAVRDAGVQLVGLNFFAGDLAGPDCGVLSIPDRAGAFRDNVDVAVGIGSLLGVSAFNALFGNRVDGVAPESQDDLGREQLGLAAKATERIGATVLVEPVSGPKPYPLRTAADAVRVVEAVRSDGHPNTGLLCDLFHLANNGDDLDAAIAAYADVTAHVQIADCPGRGEPGTGDLDLDRLLGDLAGRGYAGWVGLEYKPTADIDTEAGLSWLPRARRGAGADFDSEEQTR
;
A
#
# COMPACT_ATOMS: atom_id res chain seq x y z
N MET A 1 -21.88 -10.99 -7.67
CA MET A 1 -21.86 -11.17 -6.20
C MET A 1 -20.39 -11.38 -5.84
N MET A 2 -19.81 -10.60 -4.92
CA MET A 2 -18.39 -10.76 -4.58
C MET A 2 -18.15 -12.16 -4.00
N GLN A 3 -17.12 -12.85 -4.53
CA GLN A 3 -16.88 -14.28 -4.21
C GLN A 3 -15.90 -14.46 -3.05
N HIS A 4 -15.58 -13.39 -2.30
CA HIS A 4 -14.58 -13.40 -1.22
C HIS A 4 -15.02 -12.55 -0.02
N HIS A 5 -14.35 -12.79 1.13
CA HIS A 5 -14.61 -12.11 2.41
C HIS A 5 -13.47 -11.16 2.81
N LEU A 6 -12.66 -10.71 1.85
CA LEU A 6 -11.56 -9.77 2.14
C LEU A 6 -12.12 -8.42 2.58
N ARG A 7 -11.40 -7.78 3.50
CA ARG A 7 -11.74 -6.48 4.07
C ARG A 7 -11.10 -5.37 3.25
N TYR A 8 -11.82 -4.28 3.08
CA TYR A 8 -11.33 -3.14 2.32
C TYR A 8 -10.91 -1.99 3.23
N LEU A 9 -9.90 -1.25 2.80
CA LEU A 9 -9.47 0.01 3.40
C LEU A 9 -9.29 1.08 2.31
N ALA A 10 -9.43 2.35 2.70
CA ALA A 10 -9.29 3.47 1.77
C ALA A 10 -7.85 4.03 1.79
N ASN A 11 -7.23 4.15 0.62
CA ASN A 11 -5.99 4.93 0.49
C ASN A 11 -6.32 6.42 0.49
N CYS A 12 -6.14 7.08 1.64
CA CYS A 12 -6.47 8.49 1.81
C CYS A 12 -5.46 9.44 1.14
N SER A 13 -4.44 8.94 0.45
CA SER A 13 -3.58 9.75 -0.42
C SER A 13 -4.18 9.96 -1.80
N LEU A 14 -5.09 9.07 -2.25
CA LEU A 14 -5.78 9.14 -3.54
C LEU A 14 -7.29 9.37 -3.39
N LEU A 15 -7.90 8.87 -2.32
CA LEU A 15 -9.32 9.02 -2.02
C LEU A 15 -9.54 10.12 -0.98
N PHE A 16 -10.73 10.74 -1.01
CA PHE A 16 -11.11 11.85 -0.14
C PHE A 16 -10.21 13.07 -0.28
N THR A 17 -9.57 13.24 -1.46
CA THR A 17 -8.65 14.36 -1.73
C THR A 17 -9.37 15.70 -1.88
N GLU A 18 -10.68 15.70 -1.99
CA GLU A 18 -11.55 16.88 -1.87
C GLU A 18 -11.51 17.51 -0.47
N HIS A 19 -10.99 16.78 0.53
CA HIS A 19 -10.77 17.24 1.89
C HIS A 19 -9.27 17.49 2.17
N PRO A 20 -8.95 18.44 3.07
CA PRO A 20 -7.61 18.56 3.64
C PRO A 20 -7.15 17.25 4.28
N LEU A 21 -5.84 16.95 4.24
CA LEU A 21 -5.29 15.68 4.71
C LEU A 21 -5.82 15.22 6.09
N LEU A 22 -5.86 16.14 7.07
CA LEU A 22 -6.29 15.81 8.43
C LEU A 22 -7.80 15.55 8.57
N GLU A 23 -8.60 15.87 7.57
CA GLU A 23 -10.04 15.59 7.55
C GLU A 23 -10.37 14.27 6.84
N ARG A 24 -9.47 13.76 6.00
CA ARG A 24 -9.67 12.54 5.20
C ARG A 24 -9.96 11.29 6.04
N PRO A 25 -9.30 11.06 7.20
CA PRO A 25 -9.64 9.90 8.05
C PRO A 25 -11.11 9.92 8.51
N ARG A 26 -11.63 11.11 8.86
CA ARG A 26 -13.03 11.26 9.24
C ARG A 26 -13.98 11.07 8.06
N ALA A 27 -13.63 11.57 6.88
CA ALA A 27 -14.41 11.36 5.66
C ALA A 27 -14.46 9.86 5.30
N ALA A 28 -13.35 9.14 5.37
CA ALA A 28 -13.31 7.71 5.16
C ALA A 28 -14.21 6.95 6.17
N LYS A 29 -14.18 7.33 7.44
CA LYS A 29 -15.08 6.76 8.47
C LYS A 29 -16.55 7.03 8.14
N GLN A 30 -16.89 8.23 7.75
CA GLN A 30 -18.26 8.60 7.35
C GLN A 30 -18.73 7.81 6.13
N ALA A 31 -17.83 7.51 5.19
CA ALA A 31 -18.08 6.65 4.05
C ALA A 31 -18.17 5.15 4.41
N GLY A 32 -17.90 4.76 5.64
CA GLY A 32 -18.08 3.40 6.17
C GLY A 32 -16.80 2.59 6.33
N PHE A 33 -15.62 3.18 6.13
CA PHE A 33 -14.36 2.48 6.36
C PHE A 33 -13.94 2.51 7.83
N ASP A 34 -13.42 1.39 8.32
CA ASP A 34 -12.82 1.27 9.65
C ASP A 34 -11.28 1.29 9.60
N ALA A 35 -10.73 1.23 8.40
CA ALA A 35 -9.29 1.24 8.16
C ALA A 35 -8.92 2.09 6.95
N ILE A 36 -7.74 2.66 7.01
CA ILE A 36 -7.14 3.49 5.96
C ILE A 36 -5.68 3.13 5.75
N GLU A 37 -5.12 3.59 4.65
CA GLU A 37 -3.69 3.66 4.41
C GLU A 37 -3.30 5.04 3.87
N LEU A 38 -2.03 5.38 3.99
CA LEU A 38 -1.46 6.65 3.53
C LEU A 38 -0.09 6.41 2.87
N TRP A 39 0.18 7.12 1.78
CA TRP A 39 1.54 7.45 1.41
C TRP A 39 2.16 8.34 2.49
N TRP A 40 3.49 8.48 2.49
CA TRP A 40 4.12 9.41 3.42
C TRP A 40 3.55 10.83 3.25
N PRO A 41 2.92 11.41 4.28
CA PRO A 41 2.13 12.64 4.12
C PRO A 41 2.95 13.91 3.85
N TRP A 42 4.27 13.85 4.06
CA TRP A 42 5.18 14.99 3.92
C TRP A 42 6.25 14.70 2.86
N PRO A 43 5.95 14.88 1.55
CA PRO A 43 6.81 14.43 0.45
C PRO A 43 8.20 15.08 0.44
N ASP A 44 8.33 16.28 1.01
CA ASP A 44 9.60 17.02 1.09
C ASP A 44 10.31 16.87 2.44
N GLN A 45 9.72 16.21 3.41
CA GLN A 45 10.22 16.10 4.78
C GLN A 45 10.29 14.64 5.22
N PRO A 46 11.47 14.03 5.28
CA PRO A 46 11.61 12.68 5.87
C PRO A 46 11.33 12.69 7.39
N VAL A 47 11.61 13.81 8.05
CA VAL A 47 11.35 14.04 9.48
C VAL A 47 10.52 15.32 9.62
N PRO A 48 9.20 15.23 9.67
CA PRO A 48 8.32 16.38 9.90
C PRO A 48 8.43 16.90 11.35
N ALA A 49 7.91 18.08 11.61
CA ALA A 49 7.90 18.62 12.95
C ALA A 49 6.95 17.85 13.88
N ASP A 50 7.27 17.76 15.16
CA ASP A 50 6.49 16.98 16.14
C ASP A 50 5.00 17.35 16.13
N HIS A 51 4.67 18.63 16.02
CA HIS A 51 3.27 19.10 16.02
C HIS A 51 2.49 18.64 14.77
N GLU A 52 3.17 18.41 13.63
CA GLU A 52 2.53 17.90 12.40
C GLU A 52 2.22 16.41 12.58
N VAL A 53 3.16 15.66 13.20
CA VAL A 53 2.94 14.24 13.54
C VAL A 53 1.80 14.11 14.55
N GLU A 54 1.81 14.92 15.62
CA GLU A 54 0.76 14.94 16.63
C GLU A 54 -0.62 15.25 16.02
N ALA A 55 -0.69 16.20 15.09
CA ALA A 55 -1.92 16.55 14.39
C ALA A 55 -2.47 15.37 13.56
N LEU A 56 -1.60 14.66 12.82
CA LEU A 56 -2.00 13.48 12.06
C LEU A 56 -2.49 12.35 12.99
N VAL A 57 -1.73 12.05 14.05
CA VAL A 57 -2.10 11.01 15.03
C VAL A 57 -3.44 11.33 15.67
N THR A 58 -3.66 12.58 16.05
CA THR A 58 -4.94 13.02 16.62
C THR A 58 -6.08 12.88 15.62
N ALA A 59 -5.88 13.31 14.37
CA ALA A 59 -6.92 13.23 13.33
C ALA A 59 -7.37 11.78 13.06
N VAL A 60 -6.42 10.83 12.99
CA VAL A 60 -6.72 9.41 12.78
C VAL A 60 -7.45 8.81 14.00
N ARG A 61 -6.98 9.10 15.21
CA ARG A 61 -7.61 8.62 16.46
C ARG A 61 -9.02 9.17 16.64
N ASP A 62 -9.21 10.45 16.43
CA ASP A 62 -10.53 11.11 16.59
C ASP A 62 -11.53 10.61 15.54
N ALA A 63 -11.05 10.24 14.35
CA ALA A 63 -11.88 9.61 13.34
C ALA A 63 -12.33 8.19 13.72
N GLY A 64 -11.61 7.51 14.61
CA GLY A 64 -11.90 6.12 14.99
C GLY A 64 -11.66 5.14 13.86
N VAL A 65 -10.61 5.36 13.06
CA VAL A 65 -10.13 4.43 12.04
C VAL A 65 -8.74 3.90 12.40
N GLN A 66 -8.41 2.71 11.92
CA GLN A 66 -7.05 2.17 12.02
C GLN A 66 -6.23 2.63 10.81
N LEU A 67 -5.01 3.12 11.03
CA LEU A 67 -4.03 3.28 9.96
C LEU A 67 -3.31 1.94 9.77
N VAL A 68 -3.70 1.18 8.74
CA VAL A 68 -3.16 -0.17 8.49
C VAL A 68 -1.87 -0.11 7.70
N GLY A 69 -1.84 0.71 6.64
CA GLY A 69 -0.70 0.88 5.74
C GLY A 69 -0.12 2.30 5.80
N LEU A 70 1.20 2.40 5.81
CA LEU A 70 1.92 3.68 5.70
C LEU A 70 3.15 3.49 4.82
N ASN A 71 3.33 4.34 3.81
CA ASN A 71 4.61 4.37 3.12
C ASN A 71 5.69 4.99 4.01
N PHE A 72 6.91 4.46 3.92
CA PHE A 72 8.08 5.24 4.31
C PHE A 72 8.25 6.44 3.39
N PHE A 73 9.10 7.38 3.78
CA PHE A 73 9.46 8.51 2.93
C PHE A 73 9.91 8.03 1.55
N ALA A 74 9.22 8.51 0.54
CA ALA A 74 9.39 8.05 -0.84
C ALA A 74 9.73 9.19 -1.81
N GLY A 75 9.91 10.41 -1.29
CA GLY A 75 10.04 11.61 -2.12
C GLY A 75 8.71 12.06 -2.68
N ASP A 76 8.76 12.88 -3.72
CA ASP A 76 7.58 13.40 -4.41
C ASP A 76 7.04 12.37 -5.41
N LEU A 77 6.07 11.55 -4.98
CA LEU A 77 5.43 10.53 -5.81
C LEU A 77 4.53 11.14 -6.90
N ALA A 78 4.02 12.35 -6.70
CA ALA A 78 3.26 13.09 -7.71
C ALA A 78 4.20 13.69 -8.78
N GLY A 79 5.46 13.92 -8.43
CA GLY A 79 6.51 14.46 -9.27
C GLY A 79 7.45 13.38 -9.86
N PRO A 80 8.78 13.63 -9.82
CA PRO A 80 9.75 12.76 -10.49
C PRO A 80 10.09 11.49 -9.73
N ASP A 81 9.85 11.45 -8.41
CA ASP A 81 10.27 10.32 -7.58
C ASP A 81 9.34 9.10 -7.74
N CYS A 82 9.86 7.94 -7.39
CA CYS A 82 9.13 6.68 -7.31
C CYS A 82 9.71 5.85 -6.15
N GLY A 83 9.91 6.49 -4.99
CA GLY A 83 10.65 5.93 -3.88
C GLY A 83 12.10 6.41 -3.83
N VAL A 84 12.72 6.20 -2.67
CA VAL A 84 14.09 6.66 -2.39
C VAL A 84 14.98 5.57 -1.78
N LEU A 85 14.43 4.38 -1.56
CA LEU A 85 15.08 3.29 -0.83
C LEU A 85 16.48 2.95 -1.38
N SER A 86 16.61 2.84 -2.70
CA SER A 86 17.85 2.46 -3.39
C SER A 86 18.62 3.65 -3.97
N ILE A 87 18.25 4.88 -3.61
CA ILE A 87 18.86 6.09 -4.16
C ILE A 87 20.00 6.55 -3.26
N PRO A 88 21.29 6.50 -3.70
CA PRO A 88 22.43 6.76 -2.82
C PRO A 88 22.36 8.12 -2.11
N ASP A 89 22.06 9.18 -2.83
CA ASP A 89 21.98 10.53 -2.29
C ASP A 89 20.77 10.77 -1.36
N ARG A 90 19.82 9.84 -1.33
CA ARG A 90 18.61 9.90 -0.51
C ARG A 90 18.62 8.87 0.63
N ALA A 91 19.65 8.03 0.73
CA ALA A 91 19.76 6.96 1.73
C ALA A 91 19.71 7.49 3.17
N GLY A 92 20.34 8.64 3.45
CA GLY A 92 20.25 9.30 4.75
C GLY A 92 18.81 9.70 5.10
N ALA A 93 18.11 10.35 4.17
CA ALA A 93 16.73 10.78 4.36
C ALA A 93 15.79 9.59 4.64
N PHE A 94 15.98 8.45 3.97
CA PHE A 94 15.22 7.24 4.27
C PHE A 94 15.48 6.73 5.69
N ARG A 95 16.76 6.67 6.12
CA ARG A 95 17.13 6.20 7.47
C ARG A 95 16.56 7.10 8.55
N ASP A 96 16.65 8.40 8.37
CA ASP A 96 16.10 9.39 9.31
C ASP A 96 14.57 9.26 9.45
N ASN A 97 13.89 8.85 8.36
CA ASN A 97 12.45 8.66 8.36
C ASN A 97 12.00 7.41 9.13
N VAL A 98 12.78 6.32 9.10
CA VAL A 98 12.33 5.01 9.60
C VAL A 98 11.82 5.08 11.04
N ASP A 99 12.56 5.72 11.95
CA ASP A 99 12.14 5.78 13.35
C ASP A 99 10.89 6.65 13.56
N VAL A 100 10.71 7.71 12.77
CA VAL A 100 9.50 8.55 12.80
C VAL A 100 8.30 7.76 12.31
N ALA A 101 8.41 7.10 11.16
CA ALA A 101 7.32 6.30 10.58
C ALA A 101 6.91 5.15 11.51
N VAL A 102 7.89 4.44 12.09
CA VAL A 102 7.62 3.37 13.07
C VAL A 102 7.02 3.93 14.37
N GLY A 103 7.41 5.13 14.79
CA GLY A 103 6.78 5.83 15.90
C GLY A 103 5.31 6.12 15.66
N ILE A 104 4.96 6.68 14.50
CA ILE A 104 3.57 6.86 14.06
C ILE A 104 2.84 5.51 14.04
N GLY A 105 3.47 4.49 13.48
CA GLY A 105 2.90 3.15 13.39
C GLY A 105 2.59 2.53 14.75
N SER A 106 3.48 2.70 15.72
CA SER A 106 3.27 2.24 17.11
C SER A 106 2.06 2.92 17.76
N LEU A 107 1.82 4.19 17.42
CA LEU A 107 0.71 4.98 17.99
C LEU A 107 -0.64 4.66 17.34
N LEU A 108 -0.66 4.26 16.06
CA LEU A 108 -1.86 4.11 15.25
C LEU A 108 -2.17 2.66 14.83
N GLY A 109 -1.32 1.70 15.19
CA GLY A 109 -1.51 0.29 14.89
C GLY A 109 -1.20 -0.07 13.43
N VAL A 110 -0.22 0.61 12.81
CA VAL A 110 0.23 0.27 11.44
C VAL A 110 0.83 -1.12 11.44
N SER A 111 0.33 -1.97 10.56
CA SER A 111 0.81 -3.35 10.40
C SER A 111 1.63 -3.57 9.13
N ALA A 112 1.61 -2.62 8.19
CA ALA A 112 2.29 -2.73 6.91
C ALA A 112 2.95 -1.40 6.51
N PHE A 113 4.24 -1.45 6.19
CA PHE A 113 5.01 -0.28 5.75
C PHE A 113 5.54 -0.52 4.34
N ASN A 114 5.11 0.29 3.37
CA ASN A 114 5.61 0.19 2.02
C ASN A 114 6.93 0.94 1.86
N ALA A 115 7.97 0.26 1.34
CA ALA A 115 9.29 0.79 1.08
C ALA A 115 9.54 0.84 -0.43
N LEU A 116 9.16 1.93 -1.06
CA LEU A 116 9.31 2.12 -2.51
C LEU A 116 10.78 2.21 -2.92
N PHE A 117 11.17 1.31 -3.84
CA PHE A 117 12.57 1.03 -4.18
C PHE A 117 13.29 2.24 -4.77
N GLY A 118 12.62 2.99 -5.61
CA GLY A 118 13.19 4.14 -6.33
C GLY A 118 13.62 3.80 -7.76
N ASN A 119 13.73 4.85 -8.57
CA ASN A 119 14.12 4.74 -9.97
C ASN A 119 15.60 4.41 -10.11
N ARG A 120 15.98 3.81 -11.24
CA ARG A 120 17.40 3.72 -11.61
C ARG A 120 17.99 5.10 -11.79
N VAL A 121 19.20 5.30 -11.30
CA VAL A 121 19.94 6.58 -11.35
C VAL A 121 21.06 6.47 -12.36
N ASP A 122 21.12 7.43 -13.29
CA ASP A 122 22.16 7.48 -14.30
C ASP A 122 23.56 7.56 -13.63
N GLY A 123 24.48 6.74 -14.13
CA GLY A 123 25.85 6.68 -13.61
C GLY A 123 26.03 5.87 -12.32
N VAL A 124 24.98 5.32 -11.74
CA VAL A 124 25.04 4.37 -10.63
C VAL A 124 24.85 2.94 -11.17
N ALA A 125 25.74 2.02 -10.79
CA ALA A 125 25.61 0.62 -11.19
C ALA A 125 24.30 0.03 -10.59
N PRO A 126 23.49 -0.67 -11.40
CA PRO A 126 22.24 -1.28 -10.92
C PRO A 126 22.44 -2.17 -9.69
N GLU A 127 23.49 -2.96 -9.67
CA GLU A 127 23.84 -3.86 -8.58
C GLU A 127 24.10 -3.09 -7.27
N SER A 128 24.76 -1.93 -7.37
CA SER A 128 25.01 -1.08 -6.19
C SER A 128 23.72 -0.48 -5.63
N GLN A 129 22.76 -0.16 -6.50
CA GLN A 129 21.43 0.29 -6.05
C GLN A 129 20.65 -0.89 -5.41
N ASP A 130 20.75 -2.08 -5.98
CA ASP A 130 20.07 -3.26 -5.46
C ASP A 130 20.61 -3.64 -4.08
N ASP A 131 21.94 -3.61 -3.90
CA ASP A 131 22.59 -3.85 -2.61
C ASP A 131 22.16 -2.80 -1.56
N LEU A 132 22.14 -1.52 -1.93
CA LEU A 132 21.66 -0.44 -1.05
C LEU A 132 20.18 -0.65 -0.68
N GLY A 133 19.33 -0.97 -1.66
CA GLY A 133 17.92 -1.26 -1.42
C GLY A 133 17.72 -2.40 -0.43
N ARG A 134 18.47 -3.49 -0.58
CA ARG A 134 18.46 -4.63 0.32
C ARG A 134 18.92 -4.27 1.74
N GLU A 135 20.01 -3.49 1.88
CA GLU A 135 20.48 -3.00 3.18
C GLU A 135 19.41 -2.16 3.90
N GLN A 136 18.81 -1.21 3.18
CA GLN A 136 17.77 -0.32 3.71
C GLN A 136 16.49 -1.06 4.10
N LEU A 137 16.09 -2.08 3.32
CA LEU A 137 14.97 -2.96 3.67
C LEU A 137 15.23 -3.71 4.97
N GLY A 138 16.46 -4.24 5.15
CA GLY A 138 16.86 -4.89 6.41
C GLY A 138 16.80 -3.96 7.61
N LEU A 139 17.24 -2.70 7.44
CA LEU A 139 17.14 -1.67 8.48
C LEU A 139 15.68 -1.39 8.84
N ALA A 140 14.82 -1.18 7.83
CA ALA A 140 13.40 -0.92 8.03
C ALA A 140 12.69 -2.14 8.68
N ALA A 141 12.98 -3.36 8.24
CA ALA A 141 12.42 -4.59 8.79
C ALA A 141 12.78 -4.77 10.28
N LYS A 142 14.05 -4.52 10.64
CA LYS A 142 14.49 -4.55 12.04
C LYS A 142 13.76 -3.49 12.90
N ALA A 143 13.48 -2.32 12.34
CA ALA A 143 12.77 -1.27 13.06
C ALA A 143 11.29 -1.62 13.26
N THR A 144 10.61 -2.12 12.21
CA THR A 144 9.18 -2.49 12.24
C THR A 144 8.89 -3.77 13.03
N GLU A 145 9.87 -4.68 13.16
CA GLU A 145 9.75 -5.88 14.01
C GLU A 145 9.38 -5.53 15.47
N ARG A 146 9.87 -4.39 15.99
CA ARG A 146 9.58 -3.90 17.33
C ARG A 146 8.09 -3.69 17.61
N ILE A 147 7.31 -3.48 16.58
CA ILE A 147 5.85 -3.25 16.65
C ILE A 147 5.05 -4.34 15.95
N GLY A 148 5.70 -5.44 15.54
CA GLY A 148 5.06 -6.57 14.87
C GLY A 148 4.56 -6.25 13.46
N ALA A 149 5.13 -5.24 12.79
CA ALA A 149 4.73 -4.83 11.46
C ALA A 149 5.63 -5.42 10.36
N THR A 150 5.10 -5.48 9.15
CA THR A 150 5.76 -6.01 7.95
C THR A 150 6.23 -4.88 7.04
N VAL A 151 7.42 -5.02 6.46
CA VAL A 151 7.90 -4.16 5.39
C VAL A 151 7.48 -4.76 4.04
N LEU A 152 6.91 -3.93 3.20
CA LEU A 152 6.39 -4.31 1.89
C LEU A 152 7.35 -3.92 0.79
N VAL A 153 7.45 -4.79 -0.23
CA VAL A 153 8.17 -4.53 -1.47
C VAL A 153 7.16 -4.56 -2.61
N GLU A 154 7.10 -3.48 -3.37
CA GLU A 154 6.08 -3.24 -4.38
C GLU A 154 6.68 -3.18 -5.79
N PRO A 155 6.15 -3.94 -6.77
CA PRO A 155 6.34 -3.69 -8.19
C PRO A 155 5.54 -2.44 -8.61
N VAL A 156 6.19 -1.50 -9.31
CA VAL A 156 5.52 -0.26 -9.74
C VAL A 156 5.55 -0.11 -11.24
N SER A 157 4.44 0.33 -11.83
CA SER A 157 4.30 0.60 -13.26
C SER A 157 4.45 2.09 -13.58
N GLY A 158 4.73 2.37 -14.85
CA GLY A 158 4.81 3.73 -15.38
C GLY A 158 6.01 3.95 -16.28
N PRO A 159 6.20 5.20 -16.75
CA PRO A 159 7.27 5.53 -17.69
C PRO A 159 8.65 5.66 -17.02
N LYS A 160 8.70 5.69 -15.68
CA LYS A 160 9.93 5.85 -14.91
C LYS A 160 10.74 4.54 -14.91
N PRO A 161 12.08 4.60 -14.81
CA PRO A 161 12.96 3.43 -14.84
C PRO A 161 12.98 2.69 -13.49
N TYR A 162 11.80 2.31 -12.99
CA TYR A 162 11.65 1.55 -11.75
C TYR A 162 12.06 0.10 -11.98
N PRO A 163 12.92 -0.48 -11.11
CA PRO A 163 13.54 -1.79 -11.38
C PRO A 163 12.64 -3.00 -11.13
N LEU A 164 11.68 -2.89 -10.21
CA LEU A 164 10.80 -4.00 -9.85
C LEU A 164 9.48 -3.86 -10.61
N ARG A 165 9.30 -4.64 -11.66
CA ARG A 165 8.13 -4.50 -12.55
C ARG A 165 7.15 -5.64 -12.45
N THR A 166 7.59 -6.80 -12.01
CA THR A 166 6.78 -8.01 -11.87
C THR A 166 6.72 -8.48 -10.42
N ALA A 167 5.73 -9.30 -10.08
CA ALA A 167 5.67 -9.95 -8.78
C ALA A 167 6.96 -10.75 -8.49
N ALA A 168 7.49 -11.44 -9.51
CA ALA A 168 8.75 -12.19 -9.40
C ALA A 168 9.96 -11.29 -9.07
N ASP A 169 10.01 -10.05 -9.60
CA ASP A 169 11.09 -9.11 -9.26
C ASP A 169 11.05 -8.73 -7.79
N ALA A 170 9.87 -8.39 -7.27
CA ALA A 170 9.70 -8.02 -5.86
C ALA A 170 9.96 -9.21 -4.93
N VAL A 171 9.47 -10.40 -5.27
CA VAL A 171 9.65 -11.60 -4.43
C VAL A 171 11.12 -11.99 -4.33
N ARG A 172 11.91 -11.86 -5.39
CA ARG A 172 13.36 -12.08 -5.30
C ARG A 172 14.03 -11.18 -4.26
N VAL A 173 13.60 -9.91 -4.17
CA VAL A 173 14.09 -8.97 -3.16
C VAL A 173 13.63 -9.40 -1.77
N VAL A 174 12.33 -9.73 -1.61
CA VAL A 174 11.76 -10.22 -0.34
C VAL A 174 12.52 -11.45 0.16
N GLU A 175 12.75 -12.44 -0.70
CA GLU A 175 13.47 -13.66 -0.32
C GLU A 175 14.92 -13.40 0.06
N ALA A 176 15.60 -12.47 -0.62
CA ALA A 176 16.95 -12.06 -0.28
C ALA A 176 17.01 -11.41 1.11
N VAL A 177 16.08 -10.48 1.41
CA VAL A 177 16.00 -9.80 2.71
C VAL A 177 15.61 -10.79 3.83
N ARG A 178 14.68 -11.72 3.56
CA ARG A 178 14.34 -12.80 4.52
C ARG A 178 15.55 -13.70 4.81
N SER A 179 16.35 -13.99 3.80
CA SER A 179 17.58 -14.81 3.95
C SER A 179 18.65 -14.09 4.78
N ASP A 180 18.62 -12.76 4.85
CA ASP A 180 19.47 -11.94 5.74
C ASP A 180 18.99 -11.92 7.19
N GLY A 181 17.89 -12.62 7.49
CA GLY A 181 17.34 -12.73 8.84
C GLY A 181 16.21 -11.76 9.16
N HIS A 182 15.55 -11.20 8.14
CA HIS A 182 14.41 -10.28 8.29
C HIS A 182 13.10 -10.90 7.74
N PRO A 183 12.46 -11.83 8.48
CA PRO A 183 11.30 -12.58 7.99
C PRO A 183 10.04 -11.71 7.83
N ASN A 184 9.98 -10.55 8.49
CA ASN A 184 8.87 -9.61 8.43
C ASN A 184 8.93 -8.70 7.18
N THR A 185 9.24 -9.29 6.03
CA THR A 185 9.22 -8.63 4.72
C THR A 185 8.25 -9.38 3.81
N GLY A 186 7.47 -8.71 2.98
CA GLY A 186 6.50 -9.35 2.11
C GLY A 186 6.21 -8.60 0.82
N LEU A 187 5.50 -9.26 -0.09
CA LEU A 187 5.05 -8.67 -1.34
C LEU A 187 3.85 -7.74 -1.06
N LEU A 188 3.90 -6.50 -1.58
CA LEU A 188 2.71 -5.73 -1.87
C LEU A 188 2.26 -6.09 -3.29
N CYS A 189 1.13 -6.79 -3.38
CA CYS A 189 0.54 -7.20 -4.64
C CYS A 189 -0.47 -6.12 -5.08
N ASP A 190 0.01 -5.10 -5.78
CA ASP A 190 -0.85 -4.12 -6.45
C ASP A 190 -1.26 -4.68 -7.83
N LEU A 191 -2.52 -5.09 -7.95
CA LEU A 191 -3.04 -5.70 -9.17
C LEU A 191 -3.02 -4.75 -10.37
N PHE A 192 -3.19 -3.44 -10.15
CA PHE A 192 -3.07 -2.45 -11.20
C PHE A 192 -1.63 -2.35 -11.73
N HIS A 193 -0.66 -2.22 -10.83
CA HIS A 193 0.73 -2.07 -11.25
C HIS A 193 1.25 -3.31 -11.99
N LEU A 194 0.92 -4.50 -11.51
CA LEU A 194 1.27 -5.75 -12.19
C LEU A 194 0.64 -5.82 -13.58
N ALA A 195 -0.67 -5.61 -13.69
CA ALA A 195 -1.38 -5.62 -14.97
C ALA A 195 -0.83 -4.57 -15.95
N ASN A 196 -0.61 -3.35 -15.48
CA ASN A 196 -0.11 -2.26 -16.32
C ASN A 196 1.35 -2.47 -16.77
N ASN A 197 2.11 -3.30 -16.07
CA ASN A 197 3.42 -3.78 -16.50
C ASN A 197 3.35 -4.99 -17.45
N GLY A 198 2.19 -5.58 -17.64
CA GLY A 198 1.97 -6.77 -18.47
C GLY A 198 2.36 -8.08 -17.77
N ASP A 199 2.37 -8.10 -16.43
CA ASP A 199 2.57 -9.33 -15.67
C ASP A 199 1.33 -10.22 -15.75
N ASP A 200 1.52 -11.52 -15.66
CA ASP A 200 0.44 -12.50 -15.62
C ASP A 200 -0.11 -12.61 -14.19
N LEU A 201 -1.26 -11.96 -13.95
CA LEU A 201 -1.86 -11.89 -12.61
C LEU A 201 -2.23 -13.28 -12.06
N ASP A 202 -2.72 -14.18 -12.91
CA ASP A 202 -3.09 -15.52 -12.48
C ASP A 202 -1.85 -16.33 -12.07
N ALA A 203 -0.78 -16.25 -12.85
CA ALA A 203 0.50 -16.87 -12.51
C ALA A 203 1.14 -16.24 -11.26
N ALA A 204 1.10 -14.90 -11.14
CA ALA A 204 1.63 -14.18 -9.98
C ALA A 204 0.89 -14.57 -8.69
N ILE A 205 -0.44 -14.57 -8.70
CA ILE A 205 -1.26 -15.00 -7.56
C ILE A 205 -1.00 -16.47 -7.22
N ALA A 206 -0.94 -17.33 -8.24
CA ALA A 206 -0.70 -18.76 -8.04
C ALA A 206 0.67 -19.04 -7.40
N ALA A 207 1.69 -18.28 -7.76
CA ALA A 207 3.06 -18.48 -7.28
C ALA A 207 3.34 -17.79 -5.94
N TYR A 208 2.70 -16.65 -5.63
CA TYR A 208 3.16 -15.74 -4.59
C TYR A 208 2.10 -15.31 -3.57
N ALA A 209 0.92 -15.94 -3.54
CA ALA A 209 -0.12 -15.62 -2.56
C ALA A 209 0.35 -15.79 -1.11
N ASP A 210 1.22 -16.77 -0.84
CA ASP A 210 1.80 -17.06 0.49
C ASP A 210 2.86 -16.04 0.94
N VAL A 211 3.44 -15.29 0.01
CA VAL A 211 4.40 -14.20 0.27
C VAL A 211 3.72 -12.85 0.29
N THR A 212 2.48 -12.77 -0.22
CA THR A 212 1.70 -11.53 -0.27
C THR A 212 1.27 -11.10 1.12
N ALA A 213 1.76 -9.95 1.56
CA ALA A 213 1.46 -9.38 2.87
C ALA A 213 0.43 -8.24 2.82
N HIS A 214 0.26 -7.63 1.65
CA HIS A 214 -0.74 -6.60 1.40
C HIS A 214 -1.20 -6.62 -0.06
N VAL A 215 -2.44 -6.23 -0.31
CA VAL A 215 -3.02 -6.15 -1.65
C VAL A 215 -3.55 -4.75 -1.88
N GLN A 216 -3.29 -4.21 -3.06
CA GLN A 216 -3.90 -2.96 -3.52
C GLN A 216 -4.59 -3.18 -4.87
N ILE A 217 -5.64 -2.40 -5.12
CA ILE A 217 -6.42 -2.48 -6.34
C ILE A 217 -6.73 -1.12 -6.95
N ALA A 218 -6.63 -1.07 -8.26
CA ALA A 218 -7.29 -0.15 -9.16
C ALA A 218 -7.59 -0.91 -10.46
N ASP A 219 -8.50 -0.41 -11.27
CA ASP A 219 -8.78 -1.07 -12.56
C ASP A 219 -7.74 -0.66 -13.62
N CYS A 220 -7.48 -1.55 -14.55
CA CYS A 220 -6.53 -1.36 -15.64
C CYS A 220 -7.21 -1.63 -17.00
N PRO A 221 -7.00 -0.74 -18.00
CA PRO A 221 -6.21 0.48 -17.98
C PRO A 221 -6.88 1.63 -17.21
N GLY A 222 -6.10 2.68 -16.87
CA GLY A 222 -6.62 3.96 -16.38
C GLY A 222 -6.43 4.23 -14.89
N ARG A 223 -6.22 3.20 -14.05
CA ARG A 223 -6.10 3.30 -12.58
C ARG A 223 -7.36 3.87 -11.92
N GLY A 224 -8.54 3.59 -12.51
CA GLY A 224 -9.84 4.01 -11.98
C GLY A 224 -10.45 3.02 -11.00
N GLU A 225 -11.71 3.30 -10.65
CA GLU A 225 -12.52 2.42 -9.79
C GLU A 225 -12.71 1.03 -10.43
N PRO A 226 -12.86 -0.03 -9.62
CA PRO A 226 -13.27 -1.35 -10.10
C PRO A 226 -14.50 -1.28 -11.03
N GLY A 227 -14.39 -1.85 -12.22
CA GLY A 227 -15.41 -1.82 -13.27
C GLY A 227 -15.24 -0.69 -14.30
N THR A 228 -14.15 0.09 -14.22
CA THR A 228 -13.84 1.14 -15.23
C THR A 228 -12.80 0.70 -16.26
N GLY A 229 -12.15 -0.44 -16.06
CA GLY A 229 -11.18 -1.07 -16.95
C GLY A 229 -11.56 -2.51 -17.28
N ASP A 230 -10.56 -3.36 -17.49
CA ASP A 230 -10.72 -4.71 -18.01
C ASP A 230 -10.40 -5.81 -16.98
N LEU A 231 -10.03 -5.46 -15.72
CA LEU A 231 -9.64 -6.45 -14.71
C LEU A 231 -10.87 -7.10 -14.05
N ASP A 232 -10.91 -8.42 -14.03
CA ASP A 232 -11.87 -9.17 -13.21
C ASP A 232 -11.38 -9.23 -11.75
N LEU A 233 -11.46 -8.06 -11.07
CA LEU A 233 -10.94 -7.89 -9.72
C LEU A 233 -11.65 -8.80 -8.70
N ASP A 234 -12.96 -9.07 -8.86
CA ASP A 234 -13.70 -9.96 -7.96
C ASP A 234 -13.16 -11.41 -8.04
N ARG A 235 -12.88 -11.90 -9.24
CA ARG A 235 -12.26 -13.21 -9.44
C ARG A 235 -10.82 -13.26 -8.88
N LEU A 236 -9.99 -12.26 -9.19
CA LEU A 236 -8.60 -12.22 -8.73
C LEU A 236 -8.50 -12.17 -7.20
N LEU A 237 -9.35 -11.36 -6.56
CA LEU A 237 -9.43 -11.30 -5.10
C LEU A 237 -9.99 -12.62 -4.51
N GLY A 238 -10.93 -13.26 -5.19
CA GLY A 238 -11.42 -14.59 -4.85
C GLY A 238 -10.32 -15.66 -4.88
N ASP A 239 -9.46 -15.62 -5.90
CA ASP A 239 -8.32 -16.52 -6.03
C ASP A 239 -7.27 -16.29 -4.92
N LEU A 240 -6.97 -15.03 -4.60
CA LEU A 240 -6.09 -14.68 -3.46
C LEU A 240 -6.66 -15.22 -2.14
N ALA A 241 -7.95 -14.96 -1.88
CA ALA A 241 -8.61 -15.46 -0.68
C ALA A 241 -8.63 -16.99 -0.61
N GLY A 242 -8.92 -17.66 -1.73
CA GLY A 242 -8.90 -19.12 -1.85
C GLY A 242 -7.53 -19.75 -1.60
N ARG A 243 -6.46 -18.97 -1.76
CA ARG A 243 -5.07 -19.38 -1.46
C ARG A 243 -4.61 -18.98 -0.06
N GLY A 244 -5.52 -18.46 0.77
CA GLY A 244 -5.26 -18.15 2.17
C GLY A 244 -4.93 -16.70 2.49
N TYR A 245 -4.93 -15.78 1.50
CA TYR A 245 -4.83 -14.36 1.83
C TYR A 245 -6.06 -13.90 2.61
N ALA A 246 -5.85 -13.34 3.79
CA ALA A 246 -6.90 -12.86 4.69
C ALA A 246 -6.64 -11.41 5.17
N GLY A 247 -5.72 -10.72 4.50
CA GLY A 247 -5.35 -9.34 4.81
C GLY A 247 -6.36 -8.31 4.28
N TRP A 248 -5.94 -7.06 4.30
CA TRP A 248 -6.71 -5.95 3.78
C TRP A 248 -6.48 -5.76 2.28
N VAL A 249 -7.48 -5.18 1.62
CA VAL A 249 -7.40 -4.74 0.22
C VAL A 249 -7.46 -3.21 0.21
N GLY A 250 -6.36 -2.57 -0.16
CA GLY A 250 -6.24 -1.11 -0.28
C GLY A 250 -6.89 -0.62 -1.58
N LEU A 251 -7.76 0.37 -1.46
CA LEU A 251 -8.37 1.05 -2.59
C LEU A 251 -7.44 2.16 -3.06
N GLU A 252 -6.50 1.83 -3.98
CA GLU A 252 -5.47 2.76 -4.44
C GLU A 252 -5.72 3.22 -5.89
N TYR A 253 -6.94 3.67 -6.16
CA TYR A 253 -7.32 4.17 -7.47
C TYR A 253 -7.52 5.69 -7.50
N LYS A 254 -7.48 6.25 -8.71
CA LYS A 254 -7.82 7.66 -8.96
C LYS A 254 -9.29 7.73 -9.34
N PRO A 255 -10.12 8.50 -8.62
CA PRO A 255 -11.50 8.72 -9.01
C PRO A 255 -11.59 9.17 -10.48
N THR A 256 -12.44 8.49 -11.27
CA THR A 256 -12.52 8.73 -12.73
C THR A 256 -13.41 9.90 -13.12
N ALA A 257 -14.19 10.43 -12.20
CA ALA A 257 -15.09 11.54 -12.45
C ALA A 257 -14.80 12.72 -11.52
N ASP A 258 -15.22 13.92 -11.94
CA ASP A 258 -15.30 15.13 -11.10
C ASP A 258 -16.40 15.00 -10.03
N ILE A 259 -16.51 13.84 -9.42
CA ILE A 259 -17.42 13.51 -8.33
C ILE A 259 -16.60 13.33 -7.05
N ASP A 260 -17.26 13.55 -5.91
CA ASP A 260 -16.62 13.24 -4.64
C ASP A 260 -16.32 11.72 -4.52
N THR A 261 -15.38 11.40 -3.65
CA THR A 261 -14.95 10.01 -3.47
C THR A 261 -16.10 9.08 -3.10
N GLU A 262 -17.06 9.55 -2.27
CA GLU A 262 -18.17 8.70 -1.80
C GLU A 262 -19.10 8.28 -2.95
N ALA A 263 -19.37 9.18 -3.90
CA ALA A 263 -20.16 8.85 -5.09
C ALA A 263 -19.47 7.80 -5.98
N GLY A 264 -18.14 7.84 -6.08
CA GLY A 264 -17.30 6.84 -6.77
C GLY A 264 -17.29 5.47 -6.13
N LEU A 265 -17.73 5.34 -4.87
CA LEU A 265 -17.76 4.07 -4.13
C LEU A 265 -19.03 3.22 -4.38
N SER A 266 -19.84 3.55 -5.38
CA SER A 266 -21.09 2.82 -5.68
C SER A 266 -20.89 1.33 -6.01
N TRP A 267 -19.72 0.94 -6.52
CA TRP A 267 -19.36 -0.45 -6.80
C TRP A 267 -19.14 -1.30 -5.53
N LEU A 268 -18.78 -0.66 -4.38
CA LEU A 268 -18.54 -1.32 -3.10
C LEU A 268 -19.66 -0.98 -2.11
N PRO A 269 -20.58 -1.91 -1.81
CA PRO A 269 -21.64 -1.68 -0.84
C PRO A 269 -21.07 -1.24 0.52
N ARG A 270 -21.75 -0.30 1.19
CA ARG A 270 -21.28 0.26 2.46
C ARG A 270 -21.03 -0.81 3.54
N ALA A 271 -21.85 -1.86 3.58
CA ALA A 271 -21.70 -2.99 4.49
C ALA A 271 -20.41 -3.78 4.28
N ARG A 272 -19.73 -3.61 3.13
CA ARG A 272 -18.47 -4.28 2.78
C ARG A 272 -17.23 -3.42 3.05
N ARG A 273 -17.38 -2.16 3.47
CA ARG A 273 -16.29 -1.20 3.68
C ARG A 273 -15.65 -1.29 5.06
N GLY A 274 -16.36 -1.83 6.07
CA GLY A 274 -15.89 -1.91 7.46
C GLY A 274 -15.38 -3.29 7.86
N ALA A 275 -14.72 -3.37 9.01
CA ALA A 275 -14.19 -4.61 9.58
C ALA A 275 -15.29 -5.54 10.15
N GLY A 276 -16.49 -4.99 10.40
CA GLY A 276 -17.65 -5.71 10.97
C GLY A 276 -18.68 -6.14 9.93
N ALA A 277 -18.27 -6.32 8.66
CA ALA A 277 -19.18 -6.86 7.65
C ALA A 277 -19.61 -8.27 8.06
N ASP A 278 -20.80 -8.38 8.65
CA ASP A 278 -21.46 -9.66 8.91
C ASP A 278 -21.82 -10.30 7.57
N PHE A 279 -21.00 -11.24 7.14
CA PHE A 279 -21.20 -12.00 5.91
C PHE A 279 -22.36 -13.01 6.03
N ASP A 280 -22.86 -13.24 7.24
CA ASP A 280 -23.86 -14.27 7.55
C ASP A 280 -25.33 -13.83 7.40
N SER A 281 -25.62 -12.55 7.09
CA SER A 281 -27.00 -12.05 7.13
C SER A 281 -27.82 -12.25 5.86
N GLU A 282 -27.24 -12.65 4.73
CA GLU A 282 -27.98 -12.84 3.46
C GLU A 282 -28.42 -14.28 3.14
N GLU A 283 -27.93 -15.30 3.84
CA GLU A 283 -28.35 -16.70 3.58
C GLU A 283 -29.60 -17.16 4.35
N GLN A 284 -30.15 -16.36 5.26
CA GLN A 284 -31.32 -16.77 6.06
C GLN A 284 -32.69 -16.29 5.53
N THR A 285 -32.74 -15.71 4.33
CA THR A 285 -34.03 -15.24 3.76
C THR A 285 -34.25 -15.78 2.34
N ARG A 286 -34.17 -17.11 2.19
CA ARG A 286 -34.76 -17.81 1.02
C ARG A 286 -35.40 -19.11 1.43
#